data_1a807972b0557e8c0479b6a84d68ce02
#
_entry.id   1a807972b0557e8c0479b6a84d68ce02
#
_cell.length_a   1.000
_cell.length_b   1.000
_cell.length_c   1.000
_cell.angle_alpha   90.00
_cell.angle_beta   90.00
_cell.angle_gamma   90.00
#
_symmetry.space_group_name_H-M   'P 1'
#
loop_
_entity.id
_entity.type
_entity.pdbx_description
1 polymer ?
#
loop_
_entity_poly.entity_id
_entity_poly.type
_entity_poly.pdbx_seq_one_letter_code
_entity_poly.pdbx_strand_id
1 'polypeptide(L)'
;MPKRRLLIAVAALIIVASGGGSDSRPDYPYEVQTFEDQGRQHLARGQSFDFYNSNPPTSGPHGPSVDFAVYDAPVRGESLVHNLEHGGVAVLYDCAAGVPLGDAQCQALAAELASIVGDNLSAGKLVLLAPYPGMDQRIALTAWGTLDAFDELDAARVQAFIDSFERKFNPEGF
;
A
#
# COMPACT_ATOMS: atom_id res chain seq x y z
N MET A 1 -10.84 19.13 57.45
CA MET A 1 -11.06 17.71 57.08
C MET A 1 -11.06 17.62 55.56
N PRO A 2 -10.04 17.08 54.88
CA PRO A 2 -10.00 16.97 53.44
C PRO A 2 -10.77 15.74 52.95
N LYS A 3 -11.70 15.95 52.01
CA LYS A 3 -12.45 14.87 51.33
C LYS A 3 -11.54 14.13 50.33
N ARG A 4 -11.24 12.88 50.63
CA ARG A 4 -10.56 11.96 49.69
C ARG A 4 -11.51 11.64 48.53
N ARG A 5 -11.12 12.02 47.30
CA ARG A 5 -11.80 11.54 46.07
C ARG A 5 -11.25 10.16 45.73
N LEU A 6 -12.14 9.19 45.71
CA LEU A 6 -11.87 7.82 45.29
C LEU A 6 -11.87 7.81 43.74
N LEU A 7 -10.70 7.57 43.15
CA LEU A 7 -10.57 7.32 41.73
C LEU A 7 -10.88 5.84 41.46
N ILE A 8 -12.01 5.60 40.84
CA ILE A 8 -12.38 4.27 40.34
C ILE A 8 -11.69 4.10 38.98
N ALA A 9 -10.65 3.25 38.93
CA ALA A 9 -10.05 2.83 37.69
C ALA A 9 -10.97 1.79 37.03
N VAL A 10 -11.59 2.14 35.92
CA VAL A 10 -12.31 1.19 35.06
C VAL A 10 -11.28 0.46 34.22
N ALA A 11 -10.98 -0.78 34.57
CA ALA A 11 -10.18 -1.67 33.74
C ALA A 11 -11.05 -2.14 32.56
N ALA A 12 -10.73 -1.69 31.35
CA ALA A 12 -11.34 -2.23 30.15
C ALA A 12 -10.76 -3.64 29.90
N LEU A 13 -11.62 -4.65 30.07
CA LEU A 13 -11.31 -6.03 29.73
C LEU A 13 -11.34 -6.17 28.20
N ILE A 14 -10.19 -6.22 27.56
CA ILE A 14 -10.07 -6.54 26.13
C ILE A 14 -10.26 -8.06 26.01
N ILE A 15 -11.42 -8.48 25.54
CA ILE A 15 -11.65 -9.89 25.17
C ILE A 15 -11.01 -10.07 23.78
N VAL A 16 -9.84 -10.69 23.76
CA VAL A 16 -9.24 -11.19 22.52
C VAL A 16 -10.00 -12.47 22.15
N ALA A 17 -10.89 -12.38 21.19
CA ALA A 17 -11.52 -13.54 20.58
C ALA A 17 -10.49 -14.27 19.72
N SER A 18 -9.93 -15.36 20.22
CA SER A 18 -9.12 -16.30 19.45
C SER A 18 -10.02 -17.10 18.51
N GLY A 19 -10.30 -16.53 17.33
CA GLY A 19 -10.82 -17.28 16.18
C GLY A 19 -9.65 -17.91 15.45
N GLY A 20 -9.48 -19.23 15.57
CA GLY A 20 -8.44 -19.98 14.87
C GLY A 20 -8.76 -20.09 13.38
N GLY A 21 -8.30 -19.13 12.59
CA GLY A 21 -8.00 -19.29 11.19
C GLY A 21 -6.49 -19.10 11.06
N SER A 22 -5.80 -19.97 10.35
CA SER A 22 -4.38 -19.78 10.02
C SER A 22 -4.28 -18.65 9.00
N ASP A 23 -4.43 -17.41 9.47
CA ASP A 23 -4.07 -16.20 8.76
C ASP A 23 -2.54 -16.17 8.71
N SER A 24 -1.96 -16.79 7.70
CA SER A 24 -0.54 -16.68 7.43
C SER A 24 -0.26 -15.27 6.88
N ARG A 25 -0.33 -14.27 7.79
CA ARG A 25 0.19 -12.94 7.46
C ARG A 25 1.64 -13.09 7.03
N PRO A 26 2.05 -12.41 5.97
CA PRO A 26 3.45 -12.35 5.60
C PRO A 26 4.30 -11.91 6.80
N ASP A 27 5.52 -12.43 6.91
CA ASP A 27 6.49 -12.01 7.93
C ASP A 27 7.03 -10.63 7.56
N TYR A 28 6.21 -9.61 7.83
CA TYR A 28 6.53 -8.20 7.56
C TYR A 28 6.74 -7.48 8.90
N PRO A 29 7.91 -6.89 9.15
CA PRO A 29 8.28 -6.38 10.47
C PRO A 29 7.68 -5.01 10.82
N TYR A 30 6.91 -4.39 9.92
CA TYR A 30 6.29 -3.09 10.12
C TYR A 30 4.77 -3.21 10.21
N GLU A 31 4.12 -2.20 10.78
CA GLU A 31 2.67 -2.14 10.82
C GLU A 31 2.11 -1.78 9.43
N VAL A 32 1.02 -2.45 9.06
CA VAL A 32 0.26 -2.18 7.83
C VAL A 32 -1.19 -1.88 8.16
N GLN A 33 -1.83 -1.08 7.32
CA GLN A 33 -3.26 -0.91 7.30
C GLN A 33 -3.88 -1.98 6.40
N THR A 34 -4.95 -2.63 6.86
CA THR A 34 -5.71 -3.60 6.07
C THR A 34 -7.10 -3.07 5.82
N PHE A 35 -7.61 -3.29 4.62
CA PHE A 35 -8.91 -2.79 4.17
C PHE A 35 -9.79 -3.95 3.74
N GLU A 36 -11.11 -3.79 3.92
CA GLU A 36 -12.08 -4.73 3.38
C GLU A 36 -11.97 -4.81 1.86
N ASP A 37 -12.04 -6.03 1.34
CA ASP A 37 -12.06 -6.29 -0.10
C ASP A 37 -13.34 -5.73 -0.72
N GLN A 38 -13.20 -4.76 -1.63
CA GLN A 38 -14.30 -4.13 -2.36
C GLN A 38 -14.72 -4.89 -3.62
N GLY A 39 -14.26 -6.13 -3.76
CA GLY A 39 -14.57 -6.99 -4.90
C GLY A 39 -13.62 -6.79 -6.09
N ARG A 40 -13.90 -7.49 -7.19
CA ARG A 40 -13.04 -7.64 -8.37
C ARG A 40 -13.78 -7.37 -9.67
N GLN A 41 -14.69 -6.40 -9.65
CA GLN A 41 -15.48 -6.08 -10.84
C GLN A 41 -14.62 -5.37 -11.90
N HIS A 42 -14.54 -5.93 -13.08
CA HIS A 42 -13.92 -5.26 -14.21
C HIS A 42 -14.81 -4.13 -14.73
N LEU A 43 -14.22 -2.94 -14.82
CA LEU A 43 -14.86 -1.74 -15.37
C LEU A 43 -14.74 -1.73 -16.91
N ALA A 44 -15.72 -1.17 -17.57
CA ALA A 44 -15.60 -0.93 -19.01
C ALA A 44 -14.46 0.09 -19.27
N ARG A 45 -13.84 0.01 -20.45
CA ARG A 45 -12.74 0.88 -20.83
C ARG A 45 -13.12 2.35 -20.68
N GLY A 46 -12.35 3.11 -19.90
CA GLY A 46 -12.55 4.54 -19.65
C GLY A 46 -13.52 4.87 -18.53
N GLN A 47 -14.13 3.88 -17.87
CA GLN A 47 -14.84 4.11 -16.61
C GLN A 47 -13.87 4.40 -15.49
N SER A 48 -14.31 5.20 -14.50
CA SER A 48 -13.62 5.46 -13.24
C SER A 48 -14.43 4.91 -12.07
N PHE A 49 -13.72 4.67 -10.96
CA PHE A 49 -14.31 4.31 -9.68
C PHE A 49 -13.72 5.21 -8.60
N ASP A 50 -14.58 6.02 -7.96
CA ASP A 50 -14.14 7.07 -7.02
C ASP A 50 -14.44 6.72 -5.54
N PHE A 51 -14.88 5.47 -5.27
CA PHE A 51 -15.35 5.05 -3.93
C PHE A 51 -14.42 4.01 -3.28
N TYR A 52 -13.13 4.05 -3.59
CA TYR A 52 -12.16 3.21 -2.91
C TYR A 52 -12.10 3.53 -1.42
N ASN A 53 -11.92 2.49 -0.60
CA ASN A 53 -11.87 2.61 0.86
C ASN A 53 -10.46 2.90 1.40
N SER A 54 -9.47 3.02 0.50
CA SER A 54 -8.09 3.44 0.81
C SER A 54 -7.56 4.41 -0.24
N ASN A 55 -6.55 5.20 0.13
CA ASN A 55 -5.81 6.08 -0.77
C ASN A 55 -4.30 5.95 -0.51
N PRO A 56 -3.53 5.38 -1.45
CA PRO A 56 -3.93 4.77 -2.73
C PRO A 56 -4.85 3.55 -2.57
N PRO A 57 -5.60 3.16 -3.64
CA PRO A 57 -6.51 2.04 -3.60
C PRO A 57 -5.77 0.71 -3.48
N THR A 58 -6.36 -0.24 -2.73
CA THR A 58 -5.78 -1.57 -2.50
C THR A 58 -6.64 -2.73 -2.99
N SER A 59 -7.93 -2.50 -3.27
CA SER A 59 -8.86 -3.48 -3.83
C SER A 59 -10.06 -2.78 -4.44
N GLY A 60 -10.89 -3.49 -5.19
CA GLY A 60 -12.17 -2.98 -5.69
C GLY A 60 -12.32 -3.04 -7.21
N PRO A 61 -13.37 -2.39 -7.74
CA PRO A 61 -13.61 -2.32 -9.18
C PRO A 61 -12.43 -1.70 -9.91
N HIS A 62 -11.98 -2.33 -11.00
CA HIS A 62 -10.75 -1.92 -11.69
C HIS A 62 -10.84 -2.04 -13.20
N GLY A 63 -9.97 -1.30 -13.89
CA GLY A 63 -9.83 -1.27 -15.33
C GLY A 63 -8.74 -2.23 -15.84
N PRO A 64 -8.26 -2.04 -17.08
CA PRO A 64 -7.13 -2.82 -17.58
C PRO A 64 -5.87 -2.61 -16.76
N SER A 65 -5.08 -3.67 -16.56
CA SER A 65 -3.74 -3.60 -15.95
C SER A 65 -2.77 -2.78 -16.80
N VAL A 66 -1.66 -2.42 -16.19
CA VAL A 66 -0.48 -1.86 -16.87
C VAL A 66 0.71 -2.80 -16.68
N ASP A 67 1.77 -2.59 -17.42
CA ASP A 67 3.00 -3.35 -17.23
C ASP A 67 3.61 -3.11 -15.85
N PHE A 68 4.28 -4.11 -15.30
CA PHE A 68 5.13 -3.92 -14.13
C PHE A 68 6.40 -3.21 -14.57
N ALA A 69 6.53 -1.94 -14.22
CA ALA A 69 7.59 -1.04 -14.70
C ALA A 69 7.81 0.14 -13.74
N VAL A 70 8.82 0.93 -14.03
CA VAL A 70 9.03 2.26 -13.45
C VAL A 70 8.36 3.30 -14.33
N TYR A 71 7.42 4.05 -13.78
CA TYR A 71 6.67 5.11 -14.45
C TYR A 71 7.14 6.48 -13.96
N ASP A 72 7.26 7.42 -14.86
CA ASP A 72 7.55 8.85 -14.59
C ASP A 72 6.28 9.71 -14.54
N ALA A 73 5.13 9.13 -14.86
CA ALA A 73 3.82 9.76 -14.81
C ALA A 73 2.83 8.94 -13.98
N PRO A 74 1.78 9.58 -13.40
CA PRO A 74 0.79 8.88 -12.61
C PRO A 74 0.09 7.75 -13.37
N VAL A 75 -0.07 6.61 -12.69
CA VAL A 75 -0.89 5.49 -13.14
C VAL A 75 -2.26 5.61 -12.48
N ARG A 76 -3.33 5.32 -13.23
CA ARG A 76 -4.70 5.36 -12.72
C ARG A 76 -4.91 4.32 -11.61
N GLY A 77 -5.64 4.70 -10.57
CA GLY A 77 -5.97 3.81 -9.45
C GLY A 77 -6.61 2.50 -9.89
N GLU A 78 -7.49 2.54 -10.89
CA GLU A 78 -8.15 1.36 -11.43
C GLU A 78 -7.17 0.38 -12.11
N SER A 79 -6.10 0.89 -12.70
CA SER A 79 -5.05 0.04 -13.28
C SER A 79 -4.12 -0.52 -12.21
N LEU A 80 -3.79 0.29 -11.20
CA LEU A 80 -3.03 -0.18 -10.03
C LEU A 80 -3.75 -1.36 -9.36
N VAL A 81 -5.05 -1.23 -9.07
CA VAL A 81 -5.85 -2.28 -8.42
C VAL A 81 -5.82 -3.58 -9.23
N HIS A 82 -5.88 -3.52 -10.56
CA HIS A 82 -5.76 -4.72 -11.40
C HIS A 82 -4.39 -5.39 -11.25
N ASN A 83 -3.30 -4.61 -11.23
CA ASN A 83 -1.97 -5.16 -10.97
C ASN A 83 -1.87 -5.83 -9.59
N LEU A 84 -2.52 -5.24 -8.55
CA LEU A 84 -2.57 -5.84 -7.21
C LEU A 84 -3.36 -7.14 -7.20
N GLU A 85 -4.45 -7.26 -7.97
CA GLU A 85 -5.24 -8.49 -8.11
C GLU A 85 -4.39 -9.63 -8.67
N HIS A 86 -3.46 -9.35 -9.58
CA HIS A 86 -2.49 -10.31 -10.10
C HIS A 86 -1.30 -10.59 -9.17
N GLY A 87 -1.40 -10.21 -7.90
CA GLY A 87 -0.34 -10.43 -6.91
C GLY A 87 0.80 -9.43 -6.99
N GLY A 88 0.61 -8.32 -7.69
CA GLY A 88 1.61 -7.27 -7.77
C GLY A 88 1.73 -6.43 -6.51
N VAL A 89 2.82 -5.68 -6.45
CA VAL A 89 3.07 -4.62 -5.46
C VAL A 89 3.23 -3.31 -6.21
N ALA A 90 2.57 -2.24 -5.73
CA ALA A 90 2.84 -0.91 -6.21
C ALA A 90 3.61 -0.10 -5.15
N VAL A 91 4.73 0.48 -5.57
CA VAL A 91 5.49 1.48 -4.83
C VAL A 91 5.08 2.84 -5.38
N LEU A 92 4.50 3.67 -4.54
CA LEU A 92 3.92 4.95 -4.95
C LEU A 92 4.57 6.09 -4.17
N TYR A 93 4.71 7.26 -4.81
CA TYR A 93 5.25 8.44 -4.13
C TYR A 93 4.53 9.72 -4.52
N ASP A 94 4.46 10.66 -3.55
CA ASP A 94 3.94 12.01 -3.75
C ASP A 94 4.91 13.03 -3.11
N CYS A 95 5.63 13.77 -3.94
CA CYS A 95 6.56 14.79 -3.47
C CYS A 95 5.87 16.02 -2.85
N ALA A 96 4.56 16.16 -3.04
CA ALA A 96 3.76 17.23 -2.45
C ALA A 96 3.12 16.85 -1.11
N ALA A 97 3.13 15.55 -0.74
CA ALA A 97 2.56 15.08 0.51
C ALA A 97 3.31 15.62 1.72
N GLY A 98 2.56 15.96 2.79
CA GLY A 98 3.11 16.53 4.01
C GLY A 98 3.82 17.87 3.77
N VAL A 99 5.12 17.92 4.08
CA VAL A 99 5.98 19.06 3.73
C VAL A 99 6.53 18.84 2.32
N PRO A 100 6.13 19.66 1.32
CA PRO A 100 6.54 19.45 -0.07
C PRO A 100 8.06 19.43 -0.24
N LEU A 101 8.55 18.47 -1.02
CA LEU A 101 9.95 18.41 -1.42
C LEU A 101 10.25 19.42 -2.53
N GLY A 102 11.46 19.99 -2.51
CA GLY A 102 11.97 20.71 -3.66
C GLY A 102 12.31 19.73 -4.82
N ASP A 103 12.40 20.26 -6.05
CA ASP A 103 12.63 19.46 -7.26
C ASP A 103 13.78 18.47 -7.15
N ALA A 104 14.93 18.92 -6.63
CA ALA A 104 16.12 18.07 -6.48
C ALA A 104 15.90 16.93 -5.47
N GLN A 105 15.18 17.19 -4.38
CA GLN A 105 14.85 16.17 -3.37
C GLN A 105 13.85 15.16 -3.91
N CYS A 106 12.84 15.64 -4.65
CA CYS A 106 11.87 14.77 -5.31
C CYS A 106 12.54 13.86 -6.36
N GLN A 107 13.44 14.42 -7.18
CA GLN A 107 14.21 13.63 -8.15
C GLN A 107 15.08 12.58 -7.46
N ALA A 108 15.73 12.92 -6.35
CA ALA A 108 16.55 11.98 -5.59
C ALA A 108 15.69 10.83 -5.01
N LEU A 109 14.55 11.15 -4.40
CA LEU A 109 13.61 10.15 -3.91
C LEU A 109 13.14 9.21 -5.02
N ALA A 110 12.68 9.77 -6.15
CA ALA A 110 12.21 8.98 -7.29
C ALA A 110 13.32 8.07 -7.84
N ALA A 111 14.57 8.55 -7.92
CA ALA A 111 15.71 7.76 -8.39
C ALA A 111 16.05 6.60 -7.44
N GLU A 112 16.01 6.81 -6.13
CA GLU A 112 16.26 5.75 -5.15
C GLU A 112 15.16 4.69 -5.19
N LEU A 113 13.89 5.08 -5.24
CA LEU A 113 12.77 4.16 -5.41
C LEU A 113 12.86 3.40 -6.74
N ALA A 114 13.23 4.08 -7.83
CA ALA A 114 13.41 3.46 -9.14
C ALA A 114 14.55 2.42 -9.15
N SER A 115 15.62 2.65 -8.40
CA SER A 115 16.70 1.67 -8.24
C SER A 115 16.18 0.41 -7.54
N ILE A 116 15.48 0.53 -6.41
CA ILE A 116 14.93 -0.60 -5.67
C ILE A 116 13.95 -1.40 -6.55
N VAL A 117 13.02 -0.70 -7.21
CA VAL A 117 12.02 -1.35 -8.07
C VAL A 117 12.66 -1.99 -9.29
N GLY A 118 13.66 -1.32 -9.91
CA GLY A 118 14.40 -1.85 -11.05
C GLY A 118 15.14 -3.15 -10.75
N ASP A 119 15.75 -3.26 -9.57
CA ASP A 119 16.41 -4.50 -9.12
C ASP A 119 15.39 -5.64 -8.94
N ASN A 120 14.23 -5.36 -8.37
CA ASN A 120 13.15 -6.32 -8.20
C ASN A 120 12.54 -6.76 -9.54
N LEU A 121 12.35 -5.83 -10.49
CA LEU A 121 11.91 -6.14 -11.86
C LEU A 121 12.93 -7.04 -12.57
N SER A 122 14.21 -6.75 -12.42
CA SER A 122 15.28 -7.57 -12.98
C SER A 122 15.32 -8.98 -12.40
N ALA A 123 14.85 -9.14 -11.16
CA ALA A 123 14.66 -10.43 -10.50
C ALA A 123 13.34 -11.14 -10.88
N GLY A 124 12.53 -10.55 -11.78
CA GLY A 124 11.26 -11.13 -12.25
C GLY A 124 10.09 -10.96 -11.29
N LYS A 125 10.16 -10.01 -10.36
CA LYS A 125 9.05 -9.71 -9.45
C LYS A 125 7.99 -8.82 -10.10
N LEU A 126 6.76 -8.97 -9.63
CA LEU A 126 5.59 -8.19 -10.06
C LEU A 126 5.50 -6.90 -9.23
N VAL A 127 6.30 -5.92 -9.59
CA VAL A 127 6.35 -4.63 -8.89
C VAL A 127 6.31 -3.47 -9.88
N LEU A 128 5.66 -2.38 -9.50
CA LEU A 128 5.71 -1.13 -10.26
C LEU A 128 6.04 0.05 -9.35
N LEU A 129 6.62 1.10 -9.95
CA LEU A 129 6.78 2.41 -9.32
C LEU A 129 6.01 3.45 -10.13
N ALA A 130 5.27 4.32 -9.45
CA ALA A 130 4.65 5.49 -10.09
C ALA A 130 4.53 6.67 -9.13
N PRO A 131 4.57 7.92 -9.61
CA PRO A 131 4.05 9.05 -8.85
C PRO A 131 2.53 8.88 -8.66
N TYR A 132 2.03 9.26 -7.48
CA TYR A 132 0.61 9.17 -7.14
C TYR A 132 0.19 10.41 -6.35
N PRO A 133 -0.20 11.49 -7.01
CA PRO A 133 -0.57 12.75 -6.36
C PRO A 133 -1.81 12.61 -5.46
N GLY A 134 -1.80 13.32 -4.33
CA GLY A 134 -2.92 13.40 -3.40
C GLY A 134 -2.90 12.33 -2.31
N MET A 135 -1.72 11.77 -2.01
CA MET A 135 -1.51 10.94 -0.84
C MET A 135 -1.35 11.78 0.43
N ASP A 136 -1.71 11.22 1.58
CA ASP A 136 -1.47 11.86 2.88
C ASP A 136 0.01 11.77 3.28
N GLN A 137 0.70 10.69 2.91
CA GLN A 137 2.11 10.41 3.19
C GLN A 137 2.90 10.29 1.89
N ARG A 138 4.21 10.57 1.99
CA ARG A 138 5.09 10.72 0.82
C ARG A 138 5.32 9.42 0.05
N ILE A 139 5.34 8.29 0.73
CA ILE A 139 5.56 6.97 0.15
C ILE A 139 4.42 6.07 0.58
N ALA A 140 3.89 5.30 -0.36
CA ALA A 140 2.90 4.27 -0.09
C ALA A 140 3.27 2.99 -0.83
N LEU A 141 3.18 1.88 -0.11
CA LEU A 141 3.38 0.53 -0.62
C LEU A 141 2.03 -0.18 -0.58
N THR A 142 1.55 -0.66 -1.70
CA THR A 142 0.26 -1.33 -1.77
C THR A 142 0.38 -2.74 -2.34
N ALA A 143 -0.38 -3.63 -1.72
CA ALA A 143 -0.72 -4.96 -2.21
C ALA A 143 -2.23 -5.15 -2.04
N TRP A 144 -2.81 -6.25 -2.53
CA TRP A 144 -4.26 -6.46 -2.41
C TRP A 144 -4.73 -6.37 -0.95
N GLY A 145 -5.63 -5.42 -0.67
CA GLY A 145 -6.19 -5.17 0.66
C GLY A 145 -5.22 -4.62 1.70
N THR A 146 -3.98 -4.27 1.32
CA THR A 146 -2.92 -3.88 2.25
C THR A 146 -2.21 -2.60 1.82
N LEU A 147 -2.00 -1.69 2.77
CA LEU A 147 -1.30 -0.42 2.59
C LEU A 147 -0.28 -0.23 3.72
N ASP A 148 0.93 0.11 3.35
CA ASP A 148 1.93 0.70 4.24
C ASP A 148 2.32 2.09 3.73
N ALA A 149 2.23 3.12 4.58
CA ALA A 149 2.49 4.49 4.16
C ALA A 149 3.35 5.24 5.19
N PHE A 150 4.32 6.03 4.70
CA PHE A 150 5.29 6.73 5.54
C PHE A 150 5.94 7.90 4.77
N ASP A 151 6.64 8.79 5.50
CA ASP A 151 7.19 10.02 4.90
C ASP A 151 8.68 9.95 4.57
N GLU A 152 9.47 9.22 5.37
CA GLU A 152 10.92 9.11 5.21
C GLU A 152 11.28 7.82 4.48
N LEU A 153 12.08 7.89 3.42
CA LEU A 153 12.50 6.70 2.67
C LEU A 153 13.30 5.75 3.56
N ASP A 154 12.77 4.55 3.70
CA ASP A 154 13.43 3.38 4.27
C ASP A 154 13.51 2.28 3.20
N ALA A 155 14.65 2.16 2.56
CA ALA A 155 14.87 1.19 1.49
C ALA A 155 14.67 -0.26 1.97
N ALA A 156 15.04 -0.57 3.22
CA ALA A 156 14.84 -1.90 3.79
C ALA A 156 13.35 -2.20 4.00
N ARG A 157 12.55 -1.21 4.40
CA ARG A 157 11.09 -1.31 4.53
C ARG A 157 10.43 -1.56 3.18
N VAL A 158 10.82 -0.81 2.15
CA VAL A 158 10.31 -1.02 0.77
C VAL A 158 10.63 -2.43 0.29
N GLN A 159 11.87 -2.88 0.45
CA GLN A 159 12.27 -4.23 0.04
C GLN A 159 11.53 -5.32 0.83
N ALA A 160 11.41 -5.16 2.15
CA ALA A 160 10.69 -6.10 3.00
C ALA A 160 9.20 -6.21 2.60
N PHE A 161 8.55 -5.10 2.23
CA PHE A 161 7.17 -5.12 1.74
C PHE A 161 7.05 -5.90 0.43
N ILE A 162 7.93 -5.63 -0.54
CA ILE A 162 7.93 -6.37 -1.80
C ILE A 162 8.13 -7.87 -1.55
N ASP A 163 9.09 -8.27 -0.72
CA ASP A 163 9.38 -9.66 -0.40
C ASP A 163 8.22 -10.37 0.33
N SER A 164 7.50 -9.64 1.16
CA SER A 164 6.43 -10.19 1.97
C SER A 164 5.10 -10.31 1.24
N PHE A 165 4.81 -9.40 0.31
CA PHE A 165 3.47 -9.29 -0.29
C PHE A 165 3.40 -9.65 -1.77
N GLU A 166 4.50 -9.62 -2.52
CA GLU A 166 4.52 -9.99 -3.94
C GLU A 166 4.12 -11.46 -4.11
N ARG A 167 3.11 -11.71 -4.96
CA ARG A 167 2.45 -13.02 -5.19
C ARG A 167 1.84 -13.71 -3.96
N LYS A 168 1.71 -13.01 -2.82
CA LYS A 168 1.08 -13.61 -1.62
C LYS A 168 -0.44 -13.54 -1.64
N PHE A 169 -0.96 -12.44 -2.16
CA PHE A 169 -2.39 -12.27 -2.41
C PHE A 169 -2.64 -12.27 -3.91
N ASN A 170 -3.11 -13.37 -4.41
CA ASN A 170 -3.53 -13.53 -5.78
C ASN A 170 -4.92 -14.18 -5.78
N PRO A 171 -5.99 -13.37 -5.66
CA PRO A 171 -7.36 -13.86 -5.59
C PRO A 171 -7.80 -14.58 -6.87
N GLU A 172 -7.10 -14.42 -7.98
CA GLU A 172 -7.38 -15.13 -9.23
C GLU A 172 -6.62 -16.48 -9.34
N GLY A 173 -5.60 -16.71 -8.51
CA GLY A 173 -4.93 -18.01 -8.41
C GLY A 173 -4.01 -18.38 -9.57
N PHE A 174 -3.33 -17.39 -10.21
CA PHE A 174 -2.31 -17.63 -11.25
C PHE A 174 -0.94 -17.95 -10.68
#